data_10a87d9ff5bea5737009d0c42f5fd60c
#
_entry.id   10a87d9ff5bea5737009d0c42f5fd60c
#
_cell.length_a   1.000
_cell.length_b   1.000
_cell.length_c   1.000
_cell.angle_alpha   90.00
_cell.angle_beta   90.00
_cell.angle_gamma   90.00
#
_symmetry.space_group_name_H-M   'P 1'
#
loop_
_entity.id
_entity.type
_entity.pdbx_description
1 polymer ?
#
loop_
_entity_poly.entity_id
_entity_poly.type
_entity_poly.pdbx_seq_one_letter_code
_entity_poly.pdbx_strand_id
1 'polypeptide(L)'
;MPRLKTPMIIYTVHEPERPGQSIEARADSIVFVKEGFTIWGFLFGPLWLLYNRLWLAFILTLVLMAALAGVLVELGLRNQAPGIVDILVSLIIGFEGNDILRWSLGRKGYALIASVAGRNRLECERRFFDAWLPHAAGRGSAAGTPLMDLKSRDWPTSHPIGTWPEATA
;
A
#
# COMPACT_ATOMS: atom_id res chain seq x y z
N MET A 1 -2.93 -33.55 12.54
CA MET A 1 -2.01 -32.80 11.64
C MET A 1 -2.20 -31.32 11.92
N PRO A 2 -1.17 -30.55 12.30
CA PRO A 2 -1.32 -29.13 12.53
C PRO A 2 -1.63 -28.45 11.19
N ARG A 3 -2.78 -27.76 11.10
CA ARG A 3 -3.08 -26.90 9.95
C ARG A 3 -2.02 -25.81 9.90
N LEU A 4 -1.16 -25.85 8.90
CA LEU A 4 -0.27 -24.74 8.60
C LEU A 4 -1.14 -23.50 8.40
N LYS A 5 -1.06 -22.56 9.34
CA LYS A 5 -1.72 -21.26 9.21
C LYS A 5 -1.09 -20.57 8.00
N THR A 6 -1.81 -20.54 6.89
CA THR A 6 -1.37 -19.79 5.70
C THR A 6 -1.22 -18.32 6.10
N PRO A 7 -0.07 -17.70 5.88
CA PRO A 7 0.12 -16.29 6.25
C PRO A 7 -0.91 -15.43 5.51
N MET A 8 -1.66 -14.64 6.26
CA MET A 8 -2.55 -13.64 5.69
C MET A 8 -1.72 -12.42 5.27
N ILE A 9 -1.97 -11.95 4.08
CA ILE A 9 -1.36 -10.73 3.53
C ILE A 9 -2.41 -9.62 3.60
N ILE A 10 -2.01 -8.45 4.08
CA ILE A 10 -2.88 -7.28 4.13
C ILE A 10 -2.54 -6.37 2.94
N TYR A 11 -3.59 -5.85 2.29
CA TYR A 11 -3.49 -4.85 1.24
C TYR A 11 -4.31 -3.63 1.63
N THR A 12 -3.72 -2.45 1.49
CA THR A 12 -4.44 -1.18 1.55
C THR A 12 -4.95 -0.83 0.16
N VAL A 13 -6.19 -0.38 0.09
CA VAL A 13 -6.88 -0.07 -1.17
C VAL A 13 -7.03 1.44 -1.28
N HIS A 14 -6.53 1.98 -2.37
CA HIS A 14 -6.52 3.42 -2.66
C HIS A 14 -7.34 3.72 -3.91
N GLU A 15 -8.25 4.67 -3.80
CA GLU A 15 -9.09 5.14 -4.90
C GLU A 15 -8.79 6.63 -5.19
N PRO A 16 -8.63 7.05 -6.47
CA PRO A 16 -8.46 8.46 -6.79
C PRO A 16 -9.76 9.23 -6.60
N GLU A 17 -9.70 10.37 -5.95
CA GLU A 17 -10.82 11.28 -5.79
C GLU A 17 -11.08 12.03 -7.11
N ARG A 18 -11.87 11.41 -8.00
CA ARG A 18 -12.25 12.00 -9.28
C ARG A 18 -13.78 11.98 -9.43
N PRO A 19 -14.47 13.11 -9.24
CA PRO A 19 -15.92 13.18 -9.41
C PRO A 19 -16.32 12.91 -10.87
N GLY A 20 -17.46 12.25 -11.07
CA GLY A 20 -18.05 12.06 -12.40
C GLY A 20 -17.53 10.89 -13.24
N GLN A 21 -16.67 10.03 -12.69
CA GLN A 21 -16.23 8.81 -13.39
C GLN A 21 -17.28 7.70 -13.33
N SER A 22 -17.37 6.89 -14.40
CA SER A 22 -18.15 5.65 -14.38
C SER A 22 -17.60 4.65 -13.37
N ILE A 23 -18.45 3.71 -12.93
CA ILE A 23 -18.07 2.69 -11.93
C ILE A 23 -16.89 1.86 -12.46
N GLU A 24 -16.89 1.52 -13.76
CA GLU A 24 -15.81 0.77 -14.40
C GLU A 24 -14.49 1.55 -14.38
N ALA A 25 -14.50 2.83 -14.77
CA ALA A 25 -13.30 3.67 -14.75
C ALA A 25 -12.76 3.89 -13.34
N ARG A 26 -13.62 3.91 -12.33
CA ARG A 26 -13.22 3.95 -10.91
C ARG A 26 -12.61 2.63 -10.49
N ALA A 27 -13.23 1.49 -10.83
CA ALA A 27 -12.71 0.17 -10.53
C ALA A 27 -11.30 -0.05 -11.11
N ASP A 28 -11.06 0.36 -12.35
CA ASP A 28 -9.77 0.26 -13.04
C ASP A 28 -8.69 1.14 -12.41
N SER A 29 -9.09 2.23 -11.75
CA SER A 29 -8.16 3.18 -11.12
C SER A 29 -7.79 2.81 -9.68
N ILE A 30 -8.40 1.78 -9.09
CA ILE A 30 -8.12 1.33 -7.73
C ILE A 30 -6.74 0.68 -7.63
N VAL A 31 -5.95 1.13 -6.66
CA VAL A 31 -4.59 0.63 -6.42
C VAL A 31 -4.53 -0.15 -5.11
N PHE A 32 -4.06 -1.39 -5.20
CA PHE A 32 -3.81 -2.25 -4.04
C PHE A 32 -2.33 -2.19 -3.67
N VAL A 33 -2.02 -1.71 -2.48
CA VAL A 33 -0.66 -1.65 -1.95
C VAL A 33 -0.51 -2.68 -0.84
N LYS A 34 0.43 -3.61 -1.00
CA LYS A 34 0.74 -4.63 0.01
C LYS A 34 1.32 -3.97 1.26
N GLU A 35 0.88 -4.41 2.44
CA GLU A 35 1.53 -4.07 3.70
C GLU A 35 2.75 -4.97 3.98
N GLY A 36 3.74 -4.40 4.67
CA GLY A 36 4.93 -5.10 5.13
C GLY A 36 6.12 -4.97 4.18
N PHE A 37 7.07 -5.89 4.33
CA PHE A 37 8.36 -5.82 3.64
C PHE A 37 8.25 -5.97 2.12
N THR A 38 8.92 -5.07 1.40
CA THR A 38 8.99 -5.05 -0.07
C THR A 38 10.27 -5.75 -0.53
N ILE A 39 10.17 -7.03 -0.89
CA ILE A 39 11.32 -7.82 -1.37
C ILE A 39 11.97 -7.17 -2.59
N TRP A 40 11.16 -6.67 -3.53
CA TRP A 40 11.64 -5.98 -4.71
C TRP A 40 12.34 -4.65 -4.39
N GLY A 41 11.85 -3.91 -3.38
CA GLY A 41 12.51 -2.72 -2.87
C GLY A 41 13.87 -3.02 -2.24
N PHE A 42 13.95 -4.11 -1.48
CA PHE A 42 15.22 -4.58 -0.91
C PHE A 42 16.20 -5.03 -1.98
N LEU A 43 15.75 -5.84 -2.95
CA LEU A 43 16.64 -6.44 -3.96
C LEU A 43 17.17 -5.41 -4.97
N PHE A 44 16.34 -4.48 -5.39
CA PHE A 44 16.68 -3.46 -6.38
C PHE A 44 17.04 -2.10 -5.77
N GLY A 45 16.84 -1.92 -4.46
CA GLY A 45 17.21 -0.70 -3.76
C GLY A 45 16.67 0.58 -4.43
N PRO A 46 17.51 1.59 -4.68
CA PRO A 46 17.09 2.86 -5.27
C PRO A 46 16.43 2.73 -6.66
N LEU A 47 16.80 1.73 -7.45
CA LEU A 47 16.20 1.49 -8.78
C LEU A 47 14.72 1.17 -8.69
N TRP A 48 14.28 0.51 -7.60
CA TRP A 48 12.87 0.25 -7.35
C TRP A 48 12.07 1.54 -7.15
N LEU A 49 12.65 2.56 -6.48
CA LEU A 49 12.04 3.88 -6.33
C LEU A 49 11.87 4.57 -7.69
N LEU A 50 12.87 4.48 -8.54
CA LEU A 50 12.83 5.03 -9.89
C LEU A 50 11.75 4.35 -10.75
N TYR A 51 11.65 3.04 -10.70
CA TYR A 51 10.62 2.26 -11.39
C TYR A 51 9.20 2.68 -10.98
N ASN A 52 8.99 2.94 -9.69
CA ASN A 52 7.70 3.41 -9.15
C ASN A 52 7.46 4.93 -9.35
N ARG A 53 8.33 5.62 -10.09
CA ARG A 53 8.27 7.08 -10.33
C ARG A 53 8.25 7.92 -9.04
N LEU A 54 8.96 7.44 -8.01
CA LEU A 54 9.12 8.11 -6.73
C LEU A 54 10.37 9.01 -6.75
N TRP A 55 10.40 9.98 -7.66
CA TRP A 55 11.56 10.82 -7.93
C TRP A 55 12.12 11.52 -6.70
N LEU A 56 11.24 12.07 -5.85
CA LEU A 56 11.66 12.76 -4.64
C LEU A 56 12.35 11.79 -3.66
N ALA A 57 11.76 10.62 -3.44
CA ALA A 57 12.34 9.59 -2.58
C ALA A 57 13.65 9.07 -3.15
N PHE A 58 13.76 8.91 -4.47
CA PHE A 58 14.98 8.51 -5.15
C PHE A 58 16.12 9.51 -4.91
N ILE A 59 15.88 10.83 -5.14
CA ILE A 59 16.89 11.87 -4.92
C ILE A 59 17.31 11.90 -3.45
N LEU A 60 16.34 11.83 -2.53
CA LEU A 60 16.62 11.84 -1.09
C LEU A 60 17.46 10.62 -0.69
N THR A 61 17.19 9.46 -1.28
CA THR A 61 17.98 8.24 -1.07
C THR A 61 19.42 8.39 -1.56
N LEU A 62 19.64 9.02 -2.72
CA LEU A 62 20.99 9.27 -3.22
C LEU A 62 21.77 10.21 -2.29
N VAL A 63 21.12 11.26 -1.77
CA VAL A 63 21.74 12.15 -0.78
C VAL A 63 22.08 11.39 0.51
N LEU A 64 21.20 10.54 0.98
CA LEU A 64 21.43 9.69 2.15
C LEU A 64 22.62 8.73 1.93
N MET A 65 22.69 8.09 0.75
CA MET A 65 23.81 7.21 0.39
C MET A 65 25.13 7.96 0.40
N ALA A 66 25.18 9.15 -0.19
CA ALA A 66 26.39 9.98 -0.20
C ALA A 66 26.81 10.39 1.22
N ALA A 67 25.86 10.79 2.06
CA ALA A 67 26.13 11.15 3.45
C ALA A 67 26.66 9.98 4.27
N LEU A 68 26.03 8.81 4.17
CA LEU A 68 26.47 7.59 4.85
C LEU A 68 27.86 7.14 4.37
N ALA A 69 28.10 7.19 3.05
CA ALA A 69 29.41 6.86 2.49
C ALA A 69 30.51 7.80 3.04
N GLY A 70 30.22 9.12 3.12
CA GLY A 70 31.13 10.09 3.71
C GLY A 70 31.49 9.75 5.15
N VAL A 71 30.49 9.48 5.98
CA VAL A 71 30.70 9.08 7.39
C VAL A 71 31.57 7.82 7.49
N LEU A 72 31.30 6.80 6.68
CA LEU A 72 32.07 5.56 6.72
C LEU A 72 33.52 5.75 6.26
N VAL A 73 33.76 6.66 5.32
CA VAL A 73 35.11 7.02 4.87
C VAL A 73 35.89 7.70 6.01
N GLU A 74 35.29 8.64 6.74
CA GLU A 74 35.90 9.29 7.91
C GLU A 74 36.21 8.30 9.04
N LEU A 75 35.40 7.25 9.18
CA LEU A 75 35.64 6.14 10.12
C LEU A 75 36.71 5.15 9.65
N GLY A 76 37.38 5.40 8.52
CA GLY A 76 38.41 4.55 7.97
C GLY A 76 37.92 3.32 7.20
N LEU A 77 36.62 3.20 6.95
CA LEU A 77 35.99 2.06 6.26
C LEU A 77 35.85 2.27 4.76
N ARG A 78 36.75 3.02 4.13
CA ARG A 78 36.67 3.45 2.73
C ARG A 78 36.37 2.31 1.75
N ASN A 79 37.05 1.17 1.92
CA ASN A 79 36.90 0.03 0.99
C ASN A 79 35.57 -0.73 1.17
N GLN A 80 35.01 -0.71 2.37
CA GLN A 80 33.75 -1.41 2.71
C GLN A 80 32.53 -0.48 2.58
N ALA A 81 32.73 0.85 2.54
CA ALA A 81 31.66 1.85 2.55
C ALA A 81 30.59 1.59 1.46
N PRO A 82 30.92 1.32 0.18
CA PRO A 82 29.89 1.10 -0.84
C PRO A 82 28.98 -0.08 -0.52
N GLY A 83 29.53 -1.22 -0.11
CA GLY A 83 28.73 -2.41 0.20
C GLY A 83 27.88 -2.24 1.45
N ILE A 84 28.41 -1.61 2.50
CA ILE A 84 27.66 -1.34 3.73
C ILE A 84 26.49 -0.38 3.44
N VAL A 85 26.75 0.71 2.71
CA VAL A 85 25.73 1.70 2.35
C VAL A 85 24.62 1.07 1.52
N ASP A 86 24.99 0.26 0.52
CA ASP A 86 24.02 -0.38 -0.36
C ASP A 86 23.11 -1.33 0.41
N ILE A 87 23.63 -2.16 1.29
CA ILE A 87 22.85 -3.07 2.12
C ILE A 87 21.94 -2.30 3.08
N LEU A 88 22.45 -1.28 3.76
CA LEU A 88 21.66 -0.49 4.71
C LEU A 88 20.51 0.25 4.02
N VAL A 89 20.79 0.90 2.89
CA VAL A 89 19.77 1.63 2.13
C VAL A 89 18.75 0.67 1.51
N SER A 90 19.18 -0.45 0.97
CA SER A 90 18.29 -1.49 0.44
C SER A 90 17.37 -2.05 1.53
N LEU A 91 17.89 -2.24 2.75
CA LEU A 91 17.09 -2.68 3.89
C LEU A 91 16.03 -1.63 4.27
N ILE A 92 16.41 -0.35 4.33
CA ILE A 92 15.47 0.76 4.58
C ILE A 92 14.39 0.78 3.50
N ILE A 93 14.76 0.71 2.22
CA ILE A 93 13.77 0.69 1.12
C ILE A 93 12.88 -0.55 1.19
N GLY A 94 13.42 -1.70 1.62
CA GLY A 94 12.64 -2.91 1.84
C GLY A 94 11.55 -2.74 2.89
N PHE A 95 11.84 -2.04 3.98
CA PHE A 95 10.87 -1.77 5.05
C PHE A 95 9.92 -0.62 4.73
N GLU A 96 10.47 0.51 4.26
CA GLU A 96 9.73 1.77 4.08
C GLU A 96 9.12 1.93 2.68
N GLY A 97 9.54 1.12 1.70
CA GLY A 97 9.16 1.31 0.31
C GLY A 97 7.65 1.33 0.07
N ASN A 98 6.90 0.44 0.72
CA ASN A 98 5.43 0.44 0.61
C ASN A 98 4.80 1.67 1.27
N ASP A 99 5.38 2.20 2.34
CA ASP A 99 4.89 3.41 3.01
C ASP A 99 5.17 4.66 2.18
N ILE A 100 6.35 4.74 1.57
CA ILE A 100 6.69 5.78 0.60
C ILE A 100 5.74 5.74 -0.60
N LEU A 101 5.39 4.55 -1.09
CA LEU A 101 4.43 4.39 -2.19
C LEU A 101 3.04 4.89 -1.79
N ARG A 102 2.53 4.51 -0.60
CA ARG A 102 1.26 5.00 -0.05
C ARG A 102 1.25 6.52 0.10
N TRP A 103 2.30 7.08 0.66
CA TRP A 103 2.45 8.53 0.78
C TRP A 103 2.43 9.23 -0.57
N SER A 104 3.11 8.68 -1.58
CA SER A 104 3.10 9.20 -2.95
C SER A 104 1.70 9.14 -3.58
N LEU A 105 0.93 8.07 -3.34
CA LEU A 105 -0.45 7.96 -3.79
C LEU A 105 -1.33 9.03 -3.14
N GLY A 106 -1.19 9.27 -1.83
CA GLY A 106 -1.90 10.35 -1.14
C GLY A 106 -1.62 11.72 -1.76
N ARG A 107 -0.37 12.01 -2.14
CA ARG A 107 -0.01 13.25 -2.84
C ARG A 107 -0.59 13.36 -4.24
N LYS A 108 -0.91 12.24 -4.90
CA LYS A 108 -1.57 12.19 -6.21
C LYS A 108 -3.10 12.25 -6.11
N GLY A 109 -3.66 12.49 -4.93
CA GLY A 109 -5.10 12.56 -4.69
C GLY A 109 -5.80 11.20 -4.62
N TYR A 110 -5.08 10.16 -4.18
CA TYR A 110 -5.67 8.87 -3.85
C TYR A 110 -6.05 8.82 -2.37
N ALA A 111 -7.29 8.51 -2.06
CA ALA A 111 -7.77 8.28 -0.72
C ALA A 111 -7.66 6.79 -0.35
N LEU A 112 -7.27 6.51 0.89
CA LEU A 112 -7.35 5.17 1.46
C LEU A 112 -8.82 4.87 1.76
N ILE A 113 -9.40 3.87 1.07
CA ILE A 113 -10.83 3.54 1.20
C ILE A 113 -11.08 2.23 1.96
N ALA A 114 -10.12 1.31 1.96
CA ALA A 114 -10.25 0.02 2.65
C ALA A 114 -8.90 -0.62 2.96
N SER A 115 -8.92 -1.57 3.90
CA SER A 115 -7.84 -2.52 4.14
C SER A 115 -8.41 -3.93 4.06
N VAL A 116 -7.81 -4.80 3.24
CA VAL A 116 -8.34 -6.14 2.96
C VAL A 116 -7.27 -7.17 3.23
N ALA A 117 -7.62 -8.20 4.01
CA ALA A 117 -6.75 -9.34 4.30
C ALA A 117 -7.15 -10.57 3.47
N GLY A 118 -6.17 -11.27 2.93
CA GLY A 118 -6.38 -12.50 2.17
C GLY A 118 -5.11 -13.31 2.04
N ARG A 119 -5.22 -14.50 1.45
CA ARG A 119 -4.07 -15.40 1.22
C ARG A 119 -3.21 -14.97 0.04
N ASN A 120 -3.83 -14.28 -0.92
CA ASN A 120 -3.18 -13.77 -2.11
C ASN A 120 -3.89 -12.49 -2.59
N ARG A 121 -3.26 -11.80 -3.55
CA ARG A 121 -3.80 -10.57 -4.12
C ARG A 121 -5.18 -10.76 -4.76
N LEU A 122 -5.38 -11.82 -5.52
CA LEU A 122 -6.64 -12.10 -6.22
C LEU A 122 -7.82 -12.30 -5.24
N GLU A 123 -7.58 -12.97 -4.11
CA GLU A 123 -8.59 -13.12 -3.05
C GLU A 123 -8.95 -11.77 -2.41
N CYS A 124 -7.95 -10.91 -2.15
CA CYS A 124 -8.18 -9.57 -1.63
C CYS A 124 -8.96 -8.69 -2.62
N GLU A 125 -8.61 -8.73 -3.90
CA GLU A 125 -9.33 -8.01 -4.96
C GLU A 125 -10.79 -8.48 -5.04
N ARG A 126 -11.03 -9.78 -5.08
CA ARG A 126 -12.39 -10.34 -5.12
C ARG A 126 -13.22 -9.91 -3.93
N ARG A 127 -12.70 -10.09 -2.70
CA ARG A 127 -13.38 -9.68 -1.46
C ARG A 127 -13.69 -8.18 -1.43
N PHE A 128 -12.74 -7.38 -1.90
CA PHE A 128 -12.95 -5.94 -1.97
C PHE A 128 -14.05 -5.58 -2.96
N PHE A 129 -14.00 -6.08 -4.20
CA PHE A 129 -14.98 -5.74 -5.22
C PHE A 129 -16.37 -6.29 -4.91
N ASP A 130 -16.50 -7.45 -4.30
CA ASP A 130 -17.78 -8.00 -3.83
C ASP A 130 -18.48 -7.05 -2.83
N ALA A 131 -17.70 -6.41 -1.96
CA ALA A 131 -18.24 -5.42 -1.01
C ALA A 131 -18.40 -4.02 -1.63
N TRP A 132 -17.47 -3.59 -2.50
CA TRP A 132 -17.43 -2.24 -3.05
C TRP A 132 -18.48 -1.98 -4.14
N LEU A 133 -18.75 -2.97 -5.03
CA LEU A 133 -19.66 -2.81 -6.17
C LEU A 133 -21.09 -2.42 -5.76
N PRO A 134 -21.74 -3.04 -4.76
CA PRO A 134 -23.08 -2.62 -4.34
C PRO A 134 -23.11 -1.17 -3.84
N HIS A 135 -22.07 -0.76 -3.10
CA HIS A 135 -21.96 0.61 -2.58
C HIS A 135 -21.67 1.64 -3.68
N ALA A 136 -20.87 1.27 -4.67
CA ALA A 136 -20.57 2.13 -5.81
C ALA A 136 -21.81 2.33 -6.71
N ALA A 137 -22.59 1.26 -6.96
CA ALA A 137 -23.82 1.32 -7.73
C ALA A 137 -24.91 2.17 -7.03
N GLY A 138 -25.06 2.06 -5.70
CA GLY A 138 -25.99 2.88 -4.92
C GLY A 138 -25.67 4.38 -4.95
N ARG A 139 -24.38 4.75 -4.99
CA ARG A 139 -23.96 6.15 -5.13
C ARG A 139 -24.19 6.73 -6.51
N GLY A 140 -24.18 5.92 -7.56
CA GLY A 140 -24.49 6.37 -8.93
C GLY A 140 -25.96 6.76 -9.14
N SER A 141 -26.88 6.23 -8.31
CA SER A 141 -28.32 6.54 -8.37
C SER A 141 -28.72 7.77 -7.54
N ALA A 142 -27.86 8.24 -6.64
CA ALA A 142 -28.10 9.38 -5.77
C ALA A 142 -27.22 10.58 -6.17
N ALA A 143 -27.45 11.12 -7.36
CA ALA A 143 -26.93 12.44 -7.73
C ALA A 143 -27.61 13.49 -6.83
N GLY A 144 -27.03 13.77 -5.67
CA GLY A 144 -27.54 14.80 -4.77
C GLY A 144 -27.34 14.58 -3.27
N THR A 145 -26.88 13.40 -2.83
CA THR A 145 -26.59 13.21 -1.41
C THR A 145 -25.14 13.57 -1.13
N PRO A 146 -24.87 14.50 -0.17
CA PRO A 146 -23.51 14.86 0.20
C PRO A 146 -22.75 13.59 0.60
N LEU A 147 -21.47 13.53 0.24
CA LEU A 147 -20.53 12.53 0.71
C LEU A 147 -20.77 12.30 2.20
N MET A 148 -21.29 11.13 2.55
CA MET A 148 -21.37 10.67 3.91
C MET A 148 -19.96 10.78 4.46
N ASP A 149 -19.79 11.68 5.43
CA ASP A 149 -18.52 11.90 6.12
C ASP A 149 -18.08 10.56 6.72
N LEU A 150 -17.16 9.87 6.06
CA LEU A 150 -16.55 8.63 6.56
C LEU A 150 -15.80 8.85 7.89
N LYS A 151 -15.75 10.10 8.35
CA LYS A 151 -15.28 10.52 9.66
C LYS A 151 -16.37 10.42 10.74
N SER A 152 -17.64 10.31 10.35
CA SER A 152 -18.75 10.10 11.27
C SER A 152 -19.09 8.62 11.36
N ARG A 153 -18.53 7.95 12.28
CA ARG A 153 -18.99 6.99 13.27
C ARG A 153 -20.13 5.99 12.93
N ASP A 154 -20.54 5.81 11.68
CA ASP A 154 -21.61 4.89 11.29
C ASP A 154 -21.11 3.67 10.51
N TRP A 155 -19.86 3.33 10.69
CA TRP A 155 -19.41 1.97 10.45
C TRP A 155 -20.10 1.09 11.50
N PRO A 156 -20.85 0.04 11.10
CA PRO A 156 -21.49 -0.83 12.09
C PRO A 156 -20.42 -1.47 12.95
N THR A 157 -20.19 -0.87 14.13
CA THR A 157 -19.29 -1.37 15.18
C THR A 157 -19.83 -2.64 15.83
N SER A 158 -20.94 -3.20 15.32
CA SER A 158 -21.63 -4.35 15.87
C SER A 158 -21.18 -5.70 15.34
N HIS A 159 -20.22 -5.76 14.40
CA HIS A 159 -19.61 -7.03 14.05
C HIS A 159 -18.22 -7.11 14.67
N PRO A 160 -18.05 -7.85 15.78
CA PRO A 160 -16.72 -8.14 16.28
C PRO A 160 -15.94 -8.86 15.18
N ILE A 161 -14.72 -8.38 14.94
CA ILE A 161 -13.77 -8.99 14.02
C ILE A 161 -13.66 -10.49 14.37
N GLY A 162 -14.28 -11.36 13.56
CA GLY A 162 -14.16 -12.80 13.76
C GLY A 162 -15.43 -13.65 13.67
N THR A 163 -16.62 -13.09 13.55
CA THR A 163 -17.84 -13.90 13.40
C THR A 163 -18.39 -13.79 11.98
N TRP A 164 -17.94 -14.67 11.11
CA TRP A 164 -18.61 -14.93 9.83
C TRP A 164 -19.73 -15.92 10.10
N PRO A 165 -20.93 -15.75 9.53
CA PRO A 165 -21.96 -16.76 9.58
C PRO A 165 -21.40 -18.03 8.93
N GLU A 166 -21.39 -19.12 9.68
CA GLU A 166 -21.09 -20.44 9.11
C GLU A 166 -22.11 -20.70 7.99
N ALA A 167 -21.59 -21.02 6.82
CA ALA A 167 -22.42 -21.50 5.71
C ALA A 167 -23.09 -22.81 6.20
N THR A 168 -24.36 -22.69 6.54
CA THR A 168 -25.20 -23.87 6.74
C THR A 168 -25.33 -24.60 5.43
N ALA A 169 -24.96 -25.87 5.47
CA ALA A 169 -25.00 -26.85 4.39
C ALA A 169 -26.37 -26.94 3.68
#